data_61d9a3b38399eeb85697f1806e4de786
#
_entry.id   61d9a3b38399eeb85697f1806e4de786
#
_cell.length_a   1.000
_cell.length_b   1.000
_cell.length_c   1.000
_cell.angle_alpha   90.00
_cell.angle_beta   90.00
_cell.angle_gamma   90.00
#
_symmetry.space_group_name_H-M   'P 1'
#
loop_
_entity.id
_entity.type
_entity.pdbx_description
1 polymer ?
#
loop_
_entity_poly.entity_id
_entity_poly.type
_entity_poly.pdbx_seq_one_letter_code
_entity_poly.pdbx_strand_id
1 'polypeptide(L)'
;MGISAAFHKIHHLRNWLRQYPGKQRFRILRDYLHLYREKGLTMEEYYEFSMHERSDRFRKQFLGINEQRWYLDVLNPKKYYTLGRNKYIAHRILENAGIRTSELYAYYQPEGRCESGSVSSSVTGICSILHSQGVQSCVVKTTESSHGDNVHVVTAIDYKESEALLHLHNGKVMKMSEMLADEPLIFESLVTQTDQMAALNASSVNTVRFMTTLYPNGEAHIIATFIKIGRAGKCVDNAGGGGNVDACIDTENGTLQYAIQYDGWRNITDIDNHPDSGNPVNGVQIHNWESIKSQVLKFQQALPFIKAAGWDIAITDDGPVVIEVNDFWDRTGQYFIRRGWREEIRDCYLAWQKTGKPYGMGRLSHSLSKKHLQKIIAKP
;
A
#
# COMPACT_ATOMS: atom_id res chain seq x y z
N MET A 1 10.54 11.46 15.15
CA MET A 1 10.27 12.71 14.39
C MET A 1 11.03 13.82 15.05
N GLY A 2 11.98 14.45 14.33
CA GLY A 2 12.81 15.52 14.89
C GLY A 2 11.98 16.80 15.16
N ILE A 3 12.45 17.62 16.10
CA ILE A 3 11.86 18.92 16.48
C ILE A 3 11.60 19.79 15.23
N SER A 4 12.46 19.74 14.22
CA SER A 4 12.33 20.44 12.93
C SER A 4 11.04 20.06 12.16
N ALA A 5 10.67 18.80 12.09
CA ALA A 5 9.47 18.35 11.37
C ALA A 5 8.16 18.82 12.05
N ALA A 6 8.14 18.87 13.38
CA ALA A 6 6.99 19.38 14.13
C ALA A 6 6.79 20.89 13.93
N PHE A 7 7.89 21.67 13.92
CA PHE A 7 7.85 23.09 13.61
C PHE A 7 7.37 23.37 12.19
N HIS A 8 7.79 22.56 11.21
CA HIS A 8 7.38 22.72 9.82
C HIS A 8 5.87 22.49 9.65
N LYS A 9 5.33 21.45 10.30
CA LYS A 9 3.89 21.15 10.29
C LYS A 9 3.06 22.27 10.92
N ILE A 10 3.48 22.80 12.07
CA ILE A 10 2.81 23.92 12.75
C ILE A 10 2.82 25.18 11.86
N HIS A 11 3.94 25.45 11.19
CA HIS A 11 4.07 26.58 10.28
C HIS A 11 3.10 26.48 9.10
N HIS A 12 3.02 25.29 8.47
CA HIS A 12 2.08 25.03 7.38
C HIS A 12 0.62 25.19 7.81
N LEU A 13 0.22 24.62 8.93
CA LEU A 13 -1.13 24.77 9.49
C LEU A 13 -1.49 26.25 9.76
N ARG A 14 -0.53 26.99 10.35
CA ARG A 14 -0.74 28.41 10.61
C ARG A 14 -0.91 29.23 9.34
N ASN A 15 -0.10 28.96 8.32
CA ASN A 15 -0.19 29.64 7.04
C ASN A 15 -1.49 29.31 6.31
N TRP A 16 -1.90 28.04 6.34
CA TRP A 16 -3.19 27.62 5.80
C TRP A 16 -4.36 28.32 6.48
N LEU A 17 -4.41 28.35 7.84
CA LEU A 17 -5.46 29.05 8.57
C LEU A 17 -5.51 30.55 8.26
N ARG A 18 -4.37 31.16 7.98
CA ARG A 18 -4.31 32.61 7.62
C ARG A 18 -5.00 32.94 6.30
N GLN A 19 -5.18 31.97 5.39
CA GLN A 19 -5.88 32.17 4.14
C GLN A 19 -7.38 32.46 4.32
N TYR A 20 -7.95 32.15 5.49
CA TYR A 20 -9.36 32.34 5.80
C TYR A 20 -9.58 33.62 6.62
N PRO A 21 -10.70 34.36 6.38
CA PRO A 21 -11.11 35.48 7.23
C PRO A 21 -11.31 35.06 8.68
N GLY A 22 -11.18 35.99 9.63
CA GLY A 22 -11.21 35.71 11.07
C GLY A 22 -12.43 34.91 11.54
N LYS A 23 -13.64 35.27 11.08
CA LYS A 23 -14.88 34.52 11.42
C LYS A 23 -14.87 33.08 10.88
N GLN A 24 -14.38 32.89 9.66
CA GLN A 24 -14.27 31.55 9.04
C GLN A 24 -13.20 30.72 9.71
N ARG A 25 -12.06 31.31 10.09
CA ARG A 25 -11.00 30.67 10.86
C ARG A 25 -11.51 30.13 12.19
N PHE A 26 -12.31 30.91 12.91
CA PHE A 26 -12.94 30.49 14.16
C PHE A 26 -13.90 29.30 13.94
N ARG A 27 -14.70 29.34 12.84
CA ARG A 27 -15.59 28.22 12.48
C ARG A 27 -14.79 26.93 12.19
N ILE A 28 -13.71 27.02 11.41
CA ILE A 28 -12.81 25.90 11.10
C ILE A 28 -12.23 25.29 12.39
N LEU A 29 -11.72 26.11 13.29
CA LEU A 29 -11.18 25.63 14.56
C LEU A 29 -12.23 24.96 15.46
N ARG A 30 -13.43 25.54 15.54
CA ARG A 30 -14.54 24.93 16.30
C ARG A 30 -14.97 23.59 15.67
N ASP A 31 -15.05 23.52 14.36
CA ASP A 31 -15.37 22.31 13.63
C ASP A 31 -14.31 21.23 13.81
N TYR A 32 -13.04 21.59 13.73
CA TYR A 32 -11.94 20.69 14.07
C TYR A 32 -12.06 20.14 15.50
N LEU A 33 -12.31 21.01 16.48
CA LEU A 33 -12.44 20.59 17.88
C LEU A 33 -13.63 19.63 18.08
N HIS A 34 -14.70 19.82 17.30
CA HIS A 34 -15.84 18.89 17.28
C HIS A 34 -15.40 17.52 16.75
N LEU A 35 -14.77 17.44 15.56
CA LEU A 35 -14.31 16.18 14.97
C LEU A 35 -13.21 15.49 15.81
N TYR A 36 -12.33 16.26 16.45
CA TYR A 36 -11.37 15.72 17.39
C TYR A 36 -12.05 15.02 18.59
N ARG A 37 -13.09 15.65 19.16
CA ARG A 37 -13.84 15.07 20.28
C ARG A 37 -14.69 13.88 19.89
N GLU A 38 -15.27 13.92 18.72
CA GLU A 38 -16.18 12.87 18.21
C GLU A 38 -15.44 11.67 17.64
N LYS A 39 -14.34 11.89 16.95
CA LYS A 39 -13.65 10.89 16.13
C LYS A 39 -12.15 10.77 16.41
N GLY A 40 -11.58 11.62 17.25
CA GLY A 40 -10.14 11.64 17.49
C GLY A 40 -9.32 12.07 16.28
N LEU A 41 -9.93 12.83 15.36
CA LEU A 41 -9.27 13.28 14.14
C LEU A 41 -8.10 14.21 14.49
N THR A 42 -6.94 13.99 13.89
CA THR A 42 -5.78 14.88 14.09
C THR A 42 -5.96 16.18 13.30
N MET A 43 -5.26 17.24 13.71
CA MET A 43 -5.29 18.51 12.96
C MET A 43 -4.67 18.36 11.56
N GLU A 44 -3.68 17.49 11.43
CA GLU A 44 -3.05 17.14 10.16
C GLU A 44 -4.09 16.53 9.19
N GLU A 45 -4.83 15.52 9.63
CA GLU A 45 -5.90 14.91 8.83
C GLU A 45 -7.00 15.92 8.46
N TYR A 46 -7.39 16.75 9.42
CA TYR A 46 -8.38 17.79 9.16
C TYR A 46 -7.95 18.74 8.04
N TYR A 47 -6.67 19.11 8.03
CA TYR A 47 -6.05 19.94 7.02
C TYR A 47 -5.87 19.21 5.69
N GLU A 48 -5.24 18.04 5.71
CA GLU A 48 -4.87 17.27 4.53
C GLU A 48 -6.09 16.84 3.70
N PHE A 49 -7.12 16.37 4.38
CA PHE A 49 -8.35 15.93 3.72
C PHE A 49 -9.38 17.07 3.52
N SER A 50 -9.02 18.32 3.82
CA SER A 50 -9.92 19.48 3.71
C SER A 50 -11.28 19.24 4.37
N MET A 51 -11.30 18.70 5.60
CA MET A 51 -12.51 18.20 6.27
C MET A 51 -13.63 19.24 6.38
N HIS A 52 -13.29 20.53 6.44
CA HIS A 52 -14.25 21.64 6.49
C HIS A 52 -15.04 21.83 5.18
N GLU A 53 -14.56 21.23 4.07
CA GLU A 53 -15.19 21.27 2.75
C GLU A 53 -15.92 19.96 2.40
N ARG A 54 -15.74 18.91 3.22
CA ARG A 54 -16.32 17.60 2.96
C ARG A 54 -17.78 17.52 3.38
N SER A 55 -18.54 16.69 2.67
CA SER A 55 -19.92 16.37 3.05
C SER A 55 -19.98 15.69 4.43
N ASP A 56 -21.07 15.87 5.14
CA ASP A 56 -21.29 15.20 6.44
C ASP A 56 -21.22 13.67 6.31
N ARG A 57 -21.67 13.12 5.17
CA ARG A 57 -21.55 11.68 4.87
C ARG A 57 -20.09 11.23 4.86
N PHE A 58 -19.23 11.91 4.09
CA PHE A 58 -17.81 11.59 4.06
C PHE A 58 -17.15 11.71 5.44
N ARG A 59 -17.44 12.82 6.13
CA ARG A 59 -16.90 13.10 7.48
C ARG A 59 -17.32 12.03 8.48
N LYS A 60 -18.56 11.53 8.40
CA LYS A 60 -19.06 10.44 9.25
C LYS A 60 -18.35 9.11 8.95
N GLN A 61 -18.15 8.80 7.70
CA GLN A 61 -17.53 7.53 7.23
C GLN A 61 -16.02 7.52 7.32
N PHE A 62 -15.35 8.68 7.41
CA PHE A 62 -13.90 8.76 7.42
C PHE A 62 -13.31 8.09 8.65
N LEU A 63 -12.36 7.18 8.43
CA LEU A 63 -11.59 6.51 9.48
C LEU A 63 -10.26 7.24 9.70
N GLY A 64 -10.15 7.96 10.82
CA GLY A 64 -8.92 8.67 11.19
C GLY A 64 -7.85 7.73 11.73
N ILE A 65 -6.58 8.19 11.71
CA ILE A 65 -5.41 7.39 12.08
C ILE A 65 -5.50 6.80 13.50
N ASN A 66 -6.10 7.51 14.43
CA ASN A 66 -6.19 7.06 15.83
C ASN A 66 -7.14 5.87 15.98
N GLU A 67 -8.32 5.92 15.36
CA GLU A 67 -9.24 4.78 15.31
C GLU A 67 -8.66 3.65 14.48
N GLN A 68 -8.08 3.95 13.31
CA GLN A 68 -7.49 2.94 12.42
C GLN A 68 -6.41 2.13 13.16
N ARG A 69 -5.48 2.79 13.83
CA ARG A 69 -4.45 2.10 14.62
C ARG A 69 -5.04 1.23 15.71
N TRP A 70 -6.08 1.72 16.39
CA TRP A 70 -6.74 0.92 17.43
C TRP A 70 -7.37 -0.35 16.85
N TYR A 71 -8.13 -0.22 15.77
CA TYR A 71 -8.80 -1.37 15.15
C TYR A 71 -7.79 -2.35 14.56
N LEU A 72 -6.82 -1.86 13.81
CA LEU A 72 -5.84 -2.71 13.13
C LEU A 72 -4.87 -3.38 14.11
N ASP A 73 -4.48 -2.76 15.21
CA ASP A 73 -3.66 -3.43 16.24
C ASP A 73 -4.37 -4.63 16.88
N VAL A 74 -5.70 -4.67 16.86
CA VAL A 74 -6.51 -5.82 17.31
C VAL A 74 -6.71 -6.82 16.18
N LEU A 75 -7.07 -6.35 14.98
CA LEU A 75 -7.33 -7.19 13.82
C LEU A 75 -6.03 -7.83 13.29
N ASN A 76 -4.93 -7.11 13.35
CA ASN A 76 -3.60 -7.51 12.88
C ASN A 76 -2.62 -7.49 14.05
N PRO A 77 -2.53 -8.57 14.86
CA PRO A 77 -1.65 -8.59 16.01
C PRO A 77 -0.18 -8.43 15.64
N LYS A 78 0.58 -7.65 16.41
CA LYS A 78 2.00 -7.35 16.17
C LYS A 78 2.90 -8.56 15.92
N LYS A 79 2.60 -9.68 16.54
CA LYS A 79 3.37 -10.92 16.35
C LYS A 79 3.35 -11.42 14.90
N TYR A 80 2.44 -10.93 14.07
CA TYR A 80 2.31 -11.26 12.66
C TYR A 80 2.72 -10.11 11.72
N TYR A 81 3.21 -9.00 12.23
CA TYR A 81 3.61 -7.85 11.41
C TYR A 81 4.69 -8.18 10.37
N THR A 82 5.54 -9.14 10.68
CA THR A 82 6.58 -9.61 9.75
C THR A 82 5.98 -10.10 8.43
N LEU A 83 4.74 -10.64 8.44
CA LEU A 83 4.04 -11.10 7.25
C LEU A 83 3.72 -10.00 6.24
N GLY A 84 3.51 -8.76 6.71
CA GLY A 84 3.23 -7.61 5.85
C GLY A 84 4.41 -6.66 5.72
N ARG A 85 5.57 -6.96 6.33
CA ARG A 85 6.71 -6.02 6.38
C ARG A 85 8.00 -6.58 5.84
N ASN A 86 8.21 -7.88 5.93
CA ASN A 86 9.36 -8.54 5.35
C ASN A 86 8.94 -9.28 4.08
N LYS A 87 9.36 -8.77 2.92
CA LYS A 87 8.95 -9.26 1.60
C LYS A 87 9.35 -10.72 1.37
N TYR A 88 10.52 -11.14 1.86
CA TYR A 88 10.95 -12.55 1.73
C TYR A 88 10.03 -13.51 2.50
N ILE A 89 9.73 -13.18 3.77
CA ILE A 89 8.85 -14.00 4.60
C ILE A 89 7.42 -13.99 4.06
N ALA A 90 6.91 -12.81 3.68
CA ALA A 90 5.60 -12.67 3.05
C ALA A 90 5.50 -13.55 1.80
N HIS A 91 6.48 -13.47 0.91
CA HIS A 91 6.54 -14.26 -0.32
C HIS A 91 6.46 -15.77 -0.03
N ARG A 92 7.29 -16.28 0.87
CA ARG A 92 7.29 -17.72 1.24
C ARG A 92 5.96 -18.19 1.81
N ILE A 93 5.29 -17.37 2.59
CA ILE A 93 3.99 -17.71 3.18
C ILE A 93 2.88 -17.68 2.14
N LEU A 94 2.88 -16.68 1.26
CA LEU A 94 1.92 -16.58 0.16
C LEU A 94 2.04 -17.77 -0.79
N GLU A 95 3.26 -18.07 -1.20
CA GLU A 95 3.57 -19.20 -2.07
C GLU A 95 3.13 -20.55 -1.45
N ASN A 96 3.45 -20.78 -0.16
CA ASN A 96 3.01 -21.97 0.57
C ASN A 96 1.49 -22.04 0.76
N ALA A 97 0.80 -20.92 0.75
CA ALA A 97 -0.66 -20.85 0.78
C ALA A 97 -1.30 -21.01 -0.61
N GLY A 98 -0.51 -21.25 -1.66
CA GLY A 98 -0.97 -21.36 -3.04
C GLY A 98 -1.41 -20.04 -3.65
N ILE A 99 -0.96 -18.92 -3.10
CA ILE A 99 -1.26 -17.57 -3.60
C ILE A 99 -0.17 -17.18 -4.61
N ARG A 100 -0.59 -16.75 -5.80
CA ARG A 100 0.34 -16.32 -6.85
C ARG A 100 1.04 -15.03 -6.48
N THR A 101 2.37 -15.08 -6.56
CA THR A 101 3.27 -13.93 -6.43
C THR A 101 4.21 -13.90 -7.64
N SER A 102 5.08 -12.88 -7.77
CA SER A 102 6.26 -12.97 -8.61
C SER A 102 7.09 -14.20 -8.21
N GLU A 103 7.84 -14.78 -9.13
CA GLU A 103 8.76 -15.88 -8.79
C GLU A 103 9.95 -15.34 -8.00
N LEU A 104 10.28 -15.96 -6.88
CA LEU A 104 11.42 -15.59 -6.06
C LEU A 104 12.67 -16.37 -6.48
N TYR A 105 13.60 -15.70 -7.15
CA TYR A 105 14.83 -16.31 -7.64
C TYR A 105 15.90 -16.47 -6.56
N ALA A 106 16.15 -15.39 -5.79
CA ALA A 106 17.21 -15.39 -4.79
C ALA A 106 16.88 -14.45 -3.61
N TYR A 107 17.51 -14.77 -2.48
CA TYR A 107 17.53 -13.92 -1.29
C TYR A 107 18.98 -13.69 -0.86
N TYR A 108 19.39 -12.43 -0.81
CA TYR A 108 20.69 -12.02 -0.27
C TYR A 108 20.55 -11.64 1.19
N GLN A 109 21.37 -12.29 2.03
CA GLN A 109 21.47 -12.00 3.47
C GLN A 109 22.89 -11.56 3.80
N PRO A 110 23.15 -10.27 4.07
CA PRO A 110 24.52 -9.78 4.32
C PRO A 110 25.13 -10.31 5.62
N GLU A 111 24.29 -10.66 6.59
CA GLU A 111 24.72 -11.13 7.90
C GLU A 111 25.03 -12.62 7.91
N GLY A 112 26.23 -12.96 8.37
CA GLY A 112 26.65 -14.35 8.53
C GLY A 112 27.15 -15.00 7.24
N ARG A 113 27.19 -16.35 7.24
CA ARG A 113 27.56 -17.16 6.08
C ARG A 113 26.42 -18.15 5.80
N CYS A 114 25.48 -17.72 4.99
CA CYS A 114 24.37 -18.54 4.60
C CYS A 114 24.46 -18.84 3.10
N GLU A 115 24.59 -20.13 2.77
CA GLU A 115 24.57 -20.63 1.39
C GLU A 115 23.64 -21.85 1.37
N SER A 116 22.38 -21.66 0.99
CA SER A 116 21.39 -22.74 1.01
C SER A 116 20.25 -22.49 0.03
N GLY A 117 20.13 -23.32 -0.98
CA GLY A 117 19.08 -23.20 -2.00
C GLY A 117 19.12 -21.87 -2.72
N SER A 118 18.05 -21.05 -2.56
CA SER A 118 17.97 -19.70 -3.12
C SER A 118 18.52 -18.60 -2.22
N VAL A 119 19.23 -18.94 -1.13
CA VAL A 119 19.76 -17.98 -0.15
C VAL A 119 21.29 -17.95 -0.24
N SER A 120 21.89 -16.77 -0.32
CA SER A 120 23.32 -16.57 -0.26
C SER A 120 23.70 -15.28 0.46
N SER A 121 24.88 -15.28 1.07
CA SER A 121 25.54 -14.11 1.68
C SER A 121 26.70 -13.57 0.86
N SER A 122 26.91 -14.07 -0.35
CA SER A 122 28.03 -13.67 -1.22
C SER A 122 27.59 -13.22 -2.60
N VAL A 123 28.37 -12.35 -3.23
CA VAL A 123 28.18 -11.91 -4.62
C VAL A 123 28.19 -13.11 -5.56
N THR A 124 29.24 -13.96 -5.44
CA THR A 124 29.38 -15.16 -6.25
C THR A 124 28.22 -16.12 -6.09
N GLY A 125 27.72 -16.30 -4.86
CA GLY A 125 26.56 -17.16 -4.59
C GLY A 125 25.29 -16.65 -5.24
N ILE A 126 24.98 -15.36 -5.13
CA ILE A 126 23.82 -14.76 -5.80
C ILE A 126 23.96 -14.87 -7.33
N CYS A 127 25.13 -14.53 -7.89
CA CYS A 127 25.37 -14.68 -9.34
C CYS A 127 25.17 -16.13 -9.79
N SER A 128 25.69 -17.12 -9.04
CA SER A 128 25.52 -18.54 -9.34
C SER A 128 24.08 -18.99 -9.28
N ILE A 129 23.31 -18.57 -8.27
CA ILE A 129 21.88 -18.88 -8.12
C ILE A 129 21.10 -18.35 -9.33
N LEU A 130 21.25 -17.06 -9.64
CA LEU A 130 20.53 -16.43 -10.76
C LEU A 130 20.93 -17.03 -12.11
N HIS A 131 22.23 -17.26 -12.34
CA HIS A 131 22.74 -17.84 -13.58
C HIS A 131 22.26 -19.28 -13.78
N SER A 132 22.25 -20.11 -12.73
CA SER A 132 21.79 -21.51 -12.81
C SER A 132 20.30 -21.64 -13.13
N GLN A 133 19.51 -20.62 -12.82
CA GLN A 133 18.08 -20.52 -13.16
C GLN A 133 17.85 -19.83 -14.52
N GLY A 134 18.91 -19.41 -15.22
CA GLY A 134 18.80 -18.74 -16.52
C GLY A 134 18.22 -17.32 -16.45
N VAL A 135 18.27 -16.67 -15.28
CA VAL A 135 17.68 -15.33 -15.08
C VAL A 135 18.44 -14.31 -15.90
N GLN A 136 17.77 -13.62 -16.81
CA GLN A 136 18.32 -12.55 -17.65
C GLN A 136 17.86 -11.16 -17.20
N SER A 137 16.74 -11.09 -16.50
CA SER A 137 16.15 -9.87 -15.98
C SER A 137 15.41 -10.15 -14.67
N CYS A 138 15.35 -9.17 -13.77
CA CYS A 138 14.68 -9.33 -12.47
C CYS A 138 14.31 -7.98 -11.85
N VAL A 139 13.53 -8.04 -10.79
CA VAL A 139 13.32 -6.92 -9.87
C VAL A 139 14.08 -7.20 -8.59
N VAL A 140 14.86 -6.22 -8.13
CA VAL A 140 15.61 -6.29 -6.87
C VAL A 140 14.99 -5.33 -5.89
N LYS A 141 14.69 -5.81 -4.68
CA LYS A 141 14.03 -5.03 -3.62
C LYS A 141 14.69 -5.30 -2.27
N THR A 142 14.77 -4.27 -1.42
CA THR A 142 15.05 -4.48 0.01
C THR A 142 13.88 -5.20 0.67
N THR A 143 14.19 -6.10 1.62
CA THR A 143 13.14 -6.90 2.29
C THR A 143 12.20 -6.06 3.15
N GLU A 144 12.69 -4.98 3.75
CA GLU A 144 11.96 -4.16 4.72
C GLU A 144 11.92 -2.67 4.30
N SER A 145 11.44 -2.39 3.09
CA SER A 145 11.20 -1.03 2.62
C SER A 145 9.71 -0.74 2.46
N SER A 146 9.36 0.53 2.51
CA SER A 146 8.02 1.04 2.22
C SER A 146 8.07 2.04 1.06
N HIS A 147 6.93 2.32 0.44
CA HIS A 147 6.77 3.34 -0.61
C HIS A 147 7.58 3.10 -1.90
N GLY A 148 8.01 1.85 -2.19
CA GLY A 148 8.81 1.53 -3.38
C GLY A 148 10.24 2.07 -3.35
N ASP A 149 10.72 2.51 -2.19
CA ASP A 149 12.12 2.86 -2.01
C ASP A 149 13.00 1.63 -2.24
N ASN A 150 14.15 1.84 -2.91
CA ASN A 150 15.12 0.78 -3.22
C ASN A 150 14.54 -0.39 -4.07
N VAL A 151 13.67 -0.07 -5.04
CA VAL A 151 13.23 -1.02 -6.07
C VAL A 151 14.05 -0.76 -7.34
N HIS A 152 14.75 -1.79 -7.81
CA HIS A 152 15.56 -1.74 -9.02
C HIS A 152 15.00 -2.74 -10.04
N VAL A 153 14.62 -2.26 -11.21
CA VAL A 153 14.28 -3.11 -12.34
C VAL A 153 15.52 -3.33 -13.19
N VAL A 154 16.00 -4.57 -13.18
CA VAL A 154 17.16 -5.04 -13.96
C VAL A 154 16.65 -5.61 -15.27
N THR A 155 16.98 -4.97 -16.37
CA THR A 155 16.54 -5.33 -17.72
C THR A 155 17.43 -6.34 -18.42
N ALA A 156 18.71 -6.42 -18.02
CA ALA A 156 19.66 -7.43 -18.49
C ALA A 156 20.75 -7.68 -17.44
N ILE A 157 21.30 -8.88 -17.45
CA ILE A 157 22.40 -9.30 -16.56
C ILE A 157 23.53 -9.91 -17.40
N ASP A 158 24.71 -9.29 -17.34
CA ASP A 158 25.92 -9.83 -17.97
C ASP A 158 26.72 -10.59 -16.92
N TYR A 159 26.60 -11.91 -16.90
CA TYR A 159 27.34 -12.78 -15.97
C TYR A 159 28.80 -12.90 -16.31
N LYS A 160 29.67 -12.83 -15.29
CA LYS A 160 31.09 -13.08 -15.29
C LYS A 160 31.42 -14.12 -14.24
N GLU A 161 32.65 -14.64 -14.25
CA GLU A 161 33.04 -15.77 -13.38
C GLU A 161 32.75 -15.57 -11.88
N SER A 162 32.89 -14.36 -11.35
CA SER A 162 32.69 -14.05 -9.92
C SER A 162 31.86 -12.77 -9.67
N GLU A 163 31.30 -12.19 -10.72
CA GLU A 163 30.62 -10.91 -10.68
C GLU A 163 29.53 -10.87 -11.77
N ALA A 164 28.61 -9.90 -11.71
CA ALA A 164 27.70 -9.62 -12.80
C ALA A 164 27.51 -8.11 -12.99
N LEU A 165 27.26 -7.68 -14.23
CA LEU A 165 26.84 -6.31 -14.53
C LEU A 165 25.33 -6.29 -14.71
N LEU A 166 24.69 -5.41 -13.98
CA LEU A 166 23.24 -5.21 -13.97
C LEU A 166 22.91 -3.97 -14.79
N HIS A 167 22.12 -4.14 -15.85
CA HIS A 167 21.58 -3.04 -16.64
C HIS A 167 20.21 -2.65 -16.07
N LEU A 168 20.12 -1.45 -15.52
CA LEU A 168 18.88 -0.97 -14.89
C LEU A 168 17.96 -0.28 -15.90
N HIS A 169 16.67 -0.32 -15.65
CA HIS A 169 15.64 0.32 -16.48
C HIS A 169 15.91 1.82 -16.76
N ASN A 170 16.55 2.53 -15.84
CA ASN A 170 16.93 3.93 -15.98
C ASN A 170 18.21 4.17 -16.82
N GLY A 171 18.74 3.14 -17.46
CA GLY A 171 19.95 3.18 -18.27
C GLY A 171 21.27 3.11 -17.49
N LYS A 172 21.23 3.07 -16.16
CA LYS A 172 22.42 2.89 -15.33
C LYS A 172 22.91 1.44 -15.43
N VAL A 173 24.23 1.26 -15.48
CA VAL A 173 24.88 -0.06 -15.32
C VAL A 173 25.64 -0.06 -14.00
N MET A 174 25.49 -1.12 -13.21
CA MET A 174 26.19 -1.28 -11.94
C MET A 174 26.61 -2.73 -11.73
N LYS A 175 27.61 -2.96 -10.89
CA LYS A 175 28.04 -4.30 -10.51
C LYS A 175 27.08 -4.92 -9.51
N MET A 176 26.97 -6.26 -9.51
CA MET A 176 26.24 -6.99 -8.47
C MET A 176 26.80 -6.66 -7.08
N SER A 177 28.13 -6.57 -6.93
CA SER A 177 28.77 -6.19 -5.68
C SER A 177 28.38 -4.78 -5.17
N GLU A 178 28.05 -3.86 -6.07
CA GLU A 178 27.56 -2.53 -5.71
C GLU A 178 26.08 -2.57 -5.31
N MET A 179 25.29 -3.49 -5.90
CA MET A 179 23.88 -3.70 -5.55
C MET A 179 23.75 -4.37 -4.18
N LEU A 180 24.59 -5.37 -3.92
CA LEU A 180 24.61 -6.14 -2.67
C LEU A 180 25.35 -5.38 -1.57
N ALA A 181 24.77 -4.24 -1.15
CA ALA A 181 25.29 -3.46 -0.01
C ALA A 181 24.93 -4.12 1.34
N ASP A 182 24.71 -3.33 2.37
CA ASP A 182 24.56 -3.78 3.76
C ASP A 182 23.14 -4.27 4.13
N GLU A 183 22.22 -4.32 3.17
CA GLU A 183 20.81 -4.65 3.44
C GLU A 183 20.38 -5.97 2.78
N PRO A 184 19.50 -6.75 3.41
CA PRO A 184 18.92 -7.94 2.81
C PRO A 184 18.08 -7.59 1.57
N LEU A 185 18.29 -8.33 0.47
CA LEU A 185 17.63 -8.13 -0.81
C LEU A 185 16.92 -9.38 -1.30
N ILE A 186 15.83 -9.20 -2.02
CA ILE A 186 15.16 -10.25 -2.80
C ILE A 186 15.30 -9.96 -4.29
N PHE A 187 15.42 -11.03 -5.07
CA PHE A 187 15.45 -11.04 -6.53
C PHE A 187 14.22 -11.79 -7.02
N GLU A 188 13.37 -11.10 -7.75
CA GLU A 188 12.07 -11.62 -8.20
C GLU A 188 11.91 -11.49 -9.71
N SER A 189 11.05 -12.32 -10.32
CA SER A 189 10.70 -12.17 -11.72
C SER A 189 9.97 -10.84 -11.97
N LEU A 190 10.13 -10.31 -13.19
CA LEU A 190 9.27 -9.25 -13.67
C LEU A 190 7.85 -9.79 -13.83
N VAL A 191 6.87 -9.00 -13.40
CA VAL A 191 5.47 -9.30 -13.61
C VAL A 191 5.00 -8.59 -14.88
N THR A 192 4.43 -9.35 -15.81
CA THR A 192 3.83 -8.80 -17.03
C THR A 192 2.34 -8.59 -16.81
N GLN A 193 1.91 -7.34 -16.80
CA GLN A 193 0.49 -6.98 -16.72
C GLN A 193 -0.22 -7.20 -18.07
N THR A 194 -1.55 -7.34 -18.05
CA THR A 194 -2.34 -7.43 -19.27
C THR A 194 -2.17 -6.22 -20.18
N ASP A 195 -2.43 -6.38 -21.48
CA ASP A 195 -2.43 -5.28 -22.45
C ASP A 195 -3.39 -4.14 -22.03
N GLN A 196 -4.53 -4.48 -21.40
CA GLN A 196 -5.47 -3.50 -20.88
C GLN A 196 -4.83 -2.62 -19.78
N MET A 197 -4.10 -3.23 -18.86
CA MET A 197 -3.39 -2.47 -17.81
C MET A 197 -2.20 -1.69 -18.40
N ALA A 198 -1.46 -2.30 -19.32
CA ALA A 198 -0.35 -1.65 -20.02
C ALA A 198 -0.79 -0.42 -20.84
N ALA A 199 -2.01 -0.44 -21.39
CA ALA A 199 -2.59 0.70 -22.10
C ALA A 199 -2.78 1.94 -21.20
N LEU A 200 -3.00 1.77 -19.90
CA LEU A 200 -3.03 2.89 -18.95
C LEU A 200 -1.62 3.46 -18.76
N ASN A 201 -0.66 2.61 -18.42
CA ASN A 201 0.77 2.92 -18.35
C ASN A 201 1.58 1.65 -18.52
N ALA A 202 2.51 1.64 -19.48
CA ALA A 202 3.38 0.50 -19.77
C ALA A 202 4.74 0.54 -19.02
N SER A 203 5.10 1.67 -18.41
CA SER A 203 6.43 1.86 -17.80
C SER A 203 6.60 1.14 -16.46
N SER A 204 5.50 0.91 -15.75
CA SER A 204 5.46 0.15 -14.49
C SER A 204 4.23 -0.73 -14.45
N VAL A 205 4.27 -1.73 -13.59
CA VAL A 205 3.07 -2.51 -13.27
C VAL A 205 2.09 -1.61 -12.55
N ASN A 206 0.86 -1.52 -13.07
CA ASN A 206 -0.24 -0.80 -12.42
C ASN A 206 -0.93 -1.75 -11.45
N THR A 207 -1.03 -1.38 -10.19
CA THR A 207 -1.56 -2.27 -9.17
C THR A 207 -2.94 -1.87 -8.68
N VAL A 208 -3.80 -2.86 -8.54
CA VAL A 208 -5.11 -2.70 -7.90
C VAL A 208 -4.94 -2.94 -6.40
N ARG A 209 -5.25 -1.92 -5.60
CA ARG A 209 -5.36 -2.05 -4.15
C ARG A 209 -6.73 -2.62 -3.80
N PHE A 210 -6.75 -3.83 -3.25
CA PHE A 210 -7.91 -4.39 -2.58
C PHE A 210 -7.78 -4.22 -1.08
N MET A 211 -8.77 -3.61 -0.46
CA MET A 211 -8.89 -3.52 0.98
C MET A 211 -9.87 -4.58 1.44
N THR A 212 -9.42 -5.52 2.27
CA THR A 212 -10.23 -6.66 2.69
C THR A 212 -10.31 -6.80 4.20
N THR A 213 -11.36 -7.48 4.66
CA THR A 213 -11.53 -7.90 6.05
C THR A 213 -11.92 -9.37 6.12
N LEU A 214 -11.50 -10.06 7.21
CA LEU A 214 -11.87 -11.43 7.51
C LEU A 214 -12.66 -11.47 8.82
N TYR A 215 -13.86 -12.00 8.78
CA TYR A 215 -14.74 -12.14 9.93
C TYR A 215 -14.53 -13.47 10.69
N PRO A 216 -14.99 -13.55 11.96
CA PRO A 216 -14.83 -14.78 12.77
C PRO A 216 -15.51 -16.03 12.20
N ASN A 217 -16.52 -15.88 11.36
CA ASN A 217 -17.20 -16.97 10.65
C ASN A 217 -16.42 -17.49 9.42
N GLY A 218 -15.23 -16.91 9.14
CA GLY A 218 -14.40 -17.26 7.98
C GLY A 218 -14.75 -16.54 6.69
N GLU A 219 -15.75 -15.66 6.70
CA GLU A 219 -16.10 -14.86 5.54
C GLU A 219 -15.13 -13.70 5.36
N ALA A 220 -14.64 -13.52 4.15
CA ALA A 220 -13.84 -12.38 3.74
C ALA A 220 -14.70 -11.40 2.93
N HIS A 221 -14.47 -10.09 3.15
CA HIS A 221 -15.18 -9.03 2.45
C HIS A 221 -14.20 -8.03 1.85
N ILE A 222 -14.52 -7.52 0.66
CA ILE A 222 -13.82 -6.38 0.06
C ILE A 222 -14.53 -5.11 0.52
N ILE A 223 -13.80 -4.22 1.17
CA ILE A 223 -14.34 -2.95 1.70
C ILE A 223 -14.11 -1.77 0.76
N ALA A 224 -13.05 -1.83 -0.05
CA ALA A 224 -12.74 -0.81 -1.03
C ALA A 224 -11.78 -1.35 -2.10
N THR A 225 -11.83 -0.76 -3.29
CA THR A 225 -10.90 -1.02 -4.38
C THR A 225 -10.53 0.28 -5.08
N PHE A 226 -9.26 0.42 -5.43
CA PHE A 226 -8.74 1.50 -6.27
C PHE A 226 -7.49 1.05 -7.01
N ILE A 227 -7.19 1.68 -8.13
CA ILE A 227 -5.99 1.39 -8.91
C ILE A 227 -4.95 2.49 -8.70
N LYS A 228 -3.69 2.09 -8.67
CA LYS A 228 -2.52 2.97 -8.74
C LYS A 228 -1.92 2.80 -10.12
N ILE A 229 -1.71 3.91 -10.81
CA ILE A 229 -1.19 3.95 -12.18
C ILE A 229 0.07 4.80 -12.17
N GLY A 230 1.19 4.23 -12.60
CA GLY A 230 2.46 4.93 -12.64
C GLY A 230 2.54 5.99 -13.73
N ARG A 231 3.70 6.64 -13.86
CA ARG A 231 4.00 7.65 -14.87
C ARG A 231 5.06 7.14 -15.84
N ALA A 232 5.08 7.69 -17.04
CA ALA A 232 6.07 7.35 -18.06
C ALA A 232 7.50 7.46 -17.53
N GLY A 233 8.31 6.45 -17.80
CA GLY A 233 9.72 6.37 -17.38
C GLY A 233 9.94 6.04 -15.90
N LYS A 234 8.87 5.82 -15.11
CA LYS A 234 8.97 5.35 -13.73
C LYS A 234 8.71 3.85 -13.64
N CYS A 235 9.39 3.17 -12.74
CA CYS A 235 9.24 1.71 -12.54
C CYS A 235 8.35 1.33 -11.36
N VAL A 236 7.76 2.32 -10.67
CA VAL A 236 6.84 2.11 -9.54
C VAL A 236 5.58 2.97 -9.67
N ASP A 237 4.47 2.47 -9.19
CA ASP A 237 3.14 3.09 -9.25
C ASP A 237 2.66 3.71 -7.92
N ASN A 238 3.57 4.06 -7.02
CA ASN A 238 3.23 4.51 -5.67
C ASN A 238 2.17 5.61 -5.63
N ALA A 239 1.08 5.33 -4.93
CA ALA A 239 0.04 6.32 -4.64
C ALA A 239 0.63 7.57 -3.95
N GLY A 240 0.30 8.75 -4.45
CA GLY A 240 0.72 10.01 -3.84
C GLY A 240 2.18 10.39 -4.05
N GLY A 241 2.90 9.72 -4.94
CA GLY A 241 4.30 10.00 -5.25
C GLY A 241 4.53 10.45 -6.69
N GLY A 242 5.10 11.64 -6.87
CA GLY A 242 5.61 12.09 -8.18
C GLY A 242 4.56 12.27 -9.28
N GLY A 243 3.33 12.63 -8.93
CA GLY A 243 2.25 12.91 -9.86
C GLY A 243 1.62 11.65 -10.49
N ASN A 244 1.70 10.50 -9.81
CA ASN A 244 1.03 9.28 -10.23
C ASN A 244 -0.49 9.45 -10.28
N VAL A 245 -1.16 8.57 -10.99
CA VAL A 245 -2.62 8.58 -11.15
C VAL A 245 -3.23 7.52 -10.25
N ASP A 246 -4.29 7.90 -9.55
CA ASP A 246 -5.10 6.99 -8.74
C ASP A 246 -6.56 7.07 -9.22
N ALA A 247 -7.26 5.95 -9.26
CA ALA A 247 -8.68 5.94 -9.60
C ALA A 247 -9.45 4.96 -8.71
N CYS A 248 -10.66 5.36 -8.30
CA CYS A 248 -11.60 4.44 -7.66
C CYS A 248 -11.96 3.32 -8.64
N ILE A 249 -12.15 2.12 -8.12
CA ILE A 249 -12.77 1.03 -8.87
C ILE A 249 -14.13 0.76 -8.23
N ASP A 250 -15.17 0.73 -9.04
CA ASP A 250 -16.47 0.20 -8.61
C ASP A 250 -16.29 -1.26 -8.24
N THR A 251 -16.43 -1.57 -6.97
CA THR A 251 -16.16 -2.92 -6.45
C THR A 251 -17.10 -3.97 -7.03
N GLU A 252 -18.28 -3.60 -7.50
CA GLU A 252 -19.21 -4.55 -8.08
C GLU A 252 -18.85 -4.95 -9.51
N ASN A 253 -18.55 -3.97 -10.36
CA ASN A 253 -18.37 -4.22 -11.80
C ASN A 253 -16.96 -3.99 -12.33
N GLY A 254 -16.02 -3.49 -11.52
CA GLY A 254 -14.63 -3.26 -11.92
C GLY A 254 -14.39 -2.02 -12.78
N THR A 255 -15.33 -1.09 -12.84
CA THR A 255 -15.20 0.14 -13.64
C THR A 255 -14.40 1.19 -12.90
N LEU A 256 -13.41 1.77 -13.56
CA LEU A 256 -12.60 2.87 -13.05
C LEU A 256 -13.40 4.17 -13.05
N GLN A 257 -13.33 4.91 -11.95
CA GLN A 257 -14.07 6.15 -11.74
C GLN A 257 -13.23 7.15 -10.94
N TYR A 258 -13.53 8.43 -11.10
CA TYR A 258 -12.94 9.50 -10.28
C TYR A 258 -11.40 9.52 -10.34
N ALA A 259 -10.85 9.33 -11.53
CA ALA A 259 -9.41 9.37 -11.71
C ALA A 259 -8.85 10.75 -11.30
N ILE A 260 -7.76 10.71 -10.55
CA ILE A 260 -7.05 11.89 -10.09
C ILE A 260 -5.56 11.77 -10.37
N GLN A 261 -4.94 12.89 -10.65
CA GLN A 261 -3.50 13.02 -10.56
C GLN A 261 -3.15 13.60 -9.19
N TYR A 262 -2.28 12.91 -8.46
CA TYR A 262 -1.90 13.28 -7.11
C TYR A 262 -0.40 13.61 -7.04
N ASP A 263 -0.07 14.86 -6.76
CA ASP A 263 1.29 15.35 -6.62
C ASP A 263 1.51 15.97 -5.22
N GLY A 264 1.32 15.15 -4.20
CA GLY A 264 1.40 15.56 -2.81
C GLY A 264 0.12 16.21 -2.27
N TRP A 265 0.11 16.44 -0.98
CA TRP A 265 -1.05 16.95 -0.25
C TRP A 265 -1.60 18.25 -0.83
N ARG A 266 -2.90 18.24 -1.16
CA ARG A 266 -3.67 19.36 -1.73
C ARG A 266 -3.30 19.73 -3.17
N ASN A 267 -2.39 19.03 -3.81
CA ASN A 267 -2.14 19.15 -5.23
C ASN A 267 -2.76 17.97 -5.97
N ILE A 268 -4.09 17.95 -5.99
CA ILE A 268 -4.90 16.87 -6.56
C ILE A 268 -5.76 17.47 -7.66
N THR A 269 -5.69 16.87 -8.84
CA THR A 269 -6.45 17.29 -10.02
C THR A 269 -7.29 16.12 -10.51
N ASP A 270 -8.59 16.35 -10.68
CA ASP A 270 -9.46 15.38 -11.36
C ASP A 270 -9.04 15.32 -12.84
N ILE A 271 -8.95 14.11 -13.38
CA ILE A 271 -8.57 13.84 -14.77
C ILE A 271 -9.50 12.80 -15.38
N ASP A 272 -9.63 12.79 -16.69
CA ASP A 272 -10.34 11.74 -17.42
C ASP A 272 -9.38 10.78 -18.11
N ASN A 273 -8.25 11.30 -18.59
CA ASN A 273 -7.24 10.58 -19.33
C ASN A 273 -5.91 10.55 -18.58
N HIS A 274 -5.14 9.48 -18.77
CA HIS A 274 -3.80 9.40 -18.22
C HIS A 274 -2.88 10.44 -18.88
N PRO A 275 -2.12 11.25 -18.10
CA PRO A 275 -1.41 12.40 -18.62
C PRO A 275 -0.28 12.08 -19.62
N ASP A 276 0.30 10.88 -19.56
CA ASP A 276 1.39 10.49 -20.45
C ASP A 276 0.89 9.68 -21.66
N SER A 277 0.01 8.71 -21.47
CA SER A 277 -0.51 7.88 -22.57
C SER A 277 -1.65 8.55 -23.34
N GLY A 278 -2.35 9.49 -22.71
CA GLY A 278 -3.57 10.10 -23.27
C GLY A 278 -4.79 9.17 -23.27
N ASN A 279 -4.63 7.93 -22.85
CA ASN A 279 -5.72 6.96 -22.83
C ASN A 279 -6.73 7.27 -21.71
N PRO A 280 -8.03 6.96 -21.93
CA PRO A 280 -9.05 7.11 -20.91
C PRO A 280 -8.72 6.28 -19.69
N VAL A 281 -8.94 6.85 -18.49
CA VAL A 281 -8.90 6.14 -17.21
C VAL A 281 -10.33 5.90 -16.72
N ASN A 282 -11.13 6.98 -16.65
CA ASN A 282 -12.53 6.85 -16.24
C ASN A 282 -13.33 6.02 -17.28
N GLY A 283 -14.16 5.11 -16.78
CA GLY A 283 -15.01 4.25 -17.60
C GLY A 283 -14.34 2.96 -18.09
N VAL A 284 -13.03 2.78 -17.90
CA VAL A 284 -12.36 1.51 -18.19
C VAL A 284 -12.86 0.45 -17.22
N GLN A 285 -13.36 -0.65 -17.75
CA GLN A 285 -13.81 -1.81 -16.98
C GLN A 285 -12.74 -2.89 -17.01
N ILE A 286 -12.26 -3.29 -15.84
CA ILE A 286 -11.23 -4.35 -15.71
C ILE A 286 -11.84 -5.69 -16.13
N HIS A 287 -11.16 -6.37 -17.06
CA HIS A 287 -11.57 -7.68 -17.52
C HIS A 287 -11.51 -8.73 -16.41
N ASN A 288 -12.40 -9.72 -16.48
CA ASN A 288 -12.47 -10.84 -15.51
C ASN A 288 -12.63 -10.43 -14.03
N TRP A 289 -13.21 -9.25 -13.77
CA TRP A 289 -13.31 -8.65 -12.44
C TRP A 289 -13.88 -9.58 -11.37
N GLU A 290 -14.96 -10.30 -11.67
CA GLU A 290 -15.58 -11.24 -10.71
C GLU A 290 -14.61 -12.38 -10.32
N SER A 291 -13.87 -12.91 -11.29
CA SER A 291 -12.85 -13.93 -11.02
C SER A 291 -11.72 -13.40 -10.16
N ILE A 292 -11.25 -12.17 -10.42
CA ILE A 292 -10.21 -11.50 -9.64
C ILE A 292 -10.69 -11.32 -8.20
N LYS A 293 -11.89 -10.75 -7.98
CA LYS A 293 -12.47 -10.58 -6.64
C LYS A 293 -12.54 -11.90 -5.88
N SER A 294 -13.05 -12.93 -6.53
CA SER A 294 -13.18 -14.25 -5.92
C SER A 294 -11.82 -14.81 -5.46
N GLN A 295 -10.79 -14.63 -6.26
CA GLN A 295 -9.43 -15.07 -5.89
C GLN A 295 -8.86 -14.24 -4.73
N VAL A 296 -9.00 -12.92 -4.74
CA VAL A 296 -8.51 -12.05 -3.66
C VAL A 296 -9.22 -12.36 -2.32
N LEU A 297 -10.51 -12.67 -2.35
CA LEU A 297 -11.22 -13.13 -1.15
C LEU A 297 -10.64 -14.44 -0.61
N LYS A 298 -10.27 -15.39 -1.48
CA LYS A 298 -9.58 -16.63 -1.07
C LYS A 298 -8.18 -16.33 -0.51
N PHE A 299 -7.45 -15.34 -1.07
CA PHE A 299 -6.16 -14.92 -0.51
C PHE A 299 -6.33 -14.42 0.93
N GLN A 300 -7.35 -13.61 1.19
CA GLN A 300 -7.65 -13.15 2.55
C GLN A 300 -7.99 -14.30 3.49
N GLN A 301 -8.75 -15.29 3.04
CA GLN A 301 -9.09 -16.47 3.84
C GLN A 301 -7.88 -17.36 4.13
N ALA A 302 -6.92 -17.43 3.20
CA ALA A 302 -5.69 -18.21 3.35
C ALA A 302 -4.70 -17.58 4.35
N LEU A 303 -4.86 -16.29 4.69
CA LEU A 303 -4.04 -15.57 5.68
C LEU A 303 -4.85 -15.16 6.92
N PRO A 304 -5.33 -16.11 7.75
CA PRO A 304 -6.20 -15.81 8.89
C PRO A 304 -5.50 -15.05 10.02
N PHE A 305 -4.21 -14.84 9.92
CA PHE A 305 -3.40 -14.10 10.91
C PHE A 305 -3.58 -12.58 10.79
N ILE A 306 -3.83 -12.08 9.56
CA ILE A 306 -4.11 -10.69 9.22
C ILE A 306 -5.59 -10.60 8.87
N LYS A 307 -6.39 -9.98 9.72
CA LYS A 307 -7.85 -9.92 9.57
C LYS A 307 -8.34 -8.71 8.80
N ALA A 308 -7.46 -7.77 8.55
CA ALA A 308 -7.70 -6.65 7.66
C ALA A 308 -6.43 -6.41 6.85
N ALA A 309 -6.50 -6.50 5.54
CA ALA A 309 -5.34 -6.41 4.66
C ALA A 309 -5.57 -5.43 3.49
N GLY A 310 -4.49 -4.77 3.09
CA GLY A 310 -4.39 -4.06 1.82
C GLY A 310 -3.51 -4.86 0.86
N TRP A 311 -4.12 -5.39 -0.20
CA TRP A 311 -3.44 -6.19 -1.22
C TRP A 311 -3.10 -5.32 -2.41
N ASP A 312 -1.85 -5.32 -2.84
CA ASP A 312 -1.44 -4.76 -4.13
C ASP A 312 -1.38 -5.89 -5.15
N ILE A 313 -2.27 -5.84 -6.13
CA ILE A 313 -2.52 -6.91 -7.09
C ILE A 313 -2.20 -6.41 -8.49
N ALA A 314 -1.28 -7.09 -9.18
CA ALA A 314 -1.10 -6.96 -10.62
C ALA A 314 -2.10 -7.85 -11.36
N ILE A 315 -2.70 -7.31 -12.41
CA ILE A 315 -3.62 -8.06 -13.28
C ILE A 315 -2.82 -8.60 -14.47
N THR A 316 -2.68 -9.91 -14.54
CA THR A 316 -1.97 -10.63 -15.63
C THR A 316 -2.93 -11.51 -16.43
N ASP A 317 -2.50 -11.97 -17.60
CA ASP A 317 -3.31 -12.86 -18.44
C ASP A 317 -3.65 -14.18 -17.76
N ASP A 318 -2.77 -14.62 -16.87
CA ASP A 318 -2.99 -15.84 -16.07
C ASP A 318 -3.75 -15.58 -14.75
N GLY A 319 -4.24 -14.38 -14.50
CA GLY A 319 -4.98 -13.98 -13.31
C GLY A 319 -4.21 -13.04 -12.37
N PRO A 320 -4.74 -12.79 -11.15
CA PRO A 320 -4.14 -11.84 -10.21
C PRO A 320 -2.84 -12.37 -9.62
N VAL A 321 -1.84 -11.48 -9.53
CA VAL A 321 -0.54 -11.72 -8.90
C VAL A 321 -0.37 -10.75 -7.74
N VAL A 322 -0.10 -11.26 -6.55
CA VAL A 322 0.16 -10.43 -5.35
C VAL A 322 1.56 -9.82 -5.46
N ILE A 323 1.63 -8.50 -5.49
CA ILE A 323 2.89 -7.74 -5.43
C ILE A 323 3.28 -7.48 -3.98
N GLU A 324 2.30 -7.16 -3.13
CA GLU A 324 2.52 -6.86 -1.72
C GLU A 324 1.22 -7.06 -0.92
N VAL A 325 1.37 -7.44 0.35
CA VAL A 325 0.28 -7.44 1.33
C VAL A 325 0.65 -6.51 2.49
N ASN A 326 -0.27 -5.63 2.84
CA ASN A 326 -0.07 -4.60 3.87
C ASN A 326 -0.96 -4.88 5.08
N ASP A 327 -0.34 -5.01 6.27
CA ASP A 327 -1.02 -5.13 7.57
C ASP A 327 -1.53 -3.78 8.10
N PHE A 328 -1.02 -2.70 7.55
CA PHE A 328 -1.38 -1.31 7.84
C PHE A 328 -1.22 -0.46 6.58
N TRP A 329 -2.19 0.39 6.29
CA TRP A 329 -2.23 1.19 5.07
C TRP A 329 -2.54 2.66 5.34
N ASP A 330 -2.25 3.52 4.36
CA ASP A 330 -2.54 4.94 4.44
C ASP A 330 -4.05 5.22 4.27
N ARG A 331 -4.48 6.39 4.74
CA ARG A 331 -5.88 6.84 4.71
C ARG A 331 -6.26 7.51 3.38
N THR A 332 -5.27 7.79 2.52
CA THR A 332 -5.46 8.46 1.21
C THR A 332 -6.44 7.73 0.33
N GLY A 333 -6.49 6.40 0.39
CA GLY A 333 -7.46 5.61 -0.34
C GLY A 333 -8.93 6.05 -0.12
N GLN A 334 -9.27 6.56 1.07
CA GLN A 334 -10.62 7.11 1.34
C GLN A 334 -10.90 8.36 0.49
N TYR A 335 -9.86 9.09 0.13
CA TYR A 335 -9.97 10.21 -0.79
C TYR A 335 -10.23 9.72 -2.23
N PHE A 336 -9.46 8.73 -2.68
CA PHE A 336 -9.54 8.19 -4.04
C PHE A 336 -10.93 7.61 -4.34
N ILE A 337 -11.49 6.84 -3.39
CA ILE A 337 -12.83 6.26 -3.52
C ILE A 337 -13.97 7.22 -3.13
N ARG A 338 -13.65 8.47 -2.76
CA ARG A 338 -14.60 9.52 -2.33
C ARG A 338 -15.55 9.11 -1.19
N ARG A 339 -15.16 8.13 -0.39
CA ARG A 339 -15.86 7.69 0.83
C ARG A 339 -14.91 7.17 1.89
N GLY A 340 -15.37 7.15 3.15
CA GLY A 340 -14.64 6.46 4.21
C GLY A 340 -15.00 4.98 4.28
N TRP A 341 -14.24 4.24 5.08
CA TRP A 341 -14.44 2.82 5.39
C TRP A 341 -14.49 2.52 6.89
N ARG A 342 -14.89 3.53 7.68
CA ARG A 342 -14.94 3.44 9.14
C ARG A 342 -15.87 2.33 9.62
N GLU A 343 -17.05 2.24 9.03
CA GLU A 343 -18.09 1.29 9.43
C GLU A 343 -17.64 -0.15 9.20
N GLU A 344 -17.08 -0.44 8.03
CA GLU A 344 -16.64 -1.79 7.66
C GLU A 344 -15.52 -2.30 8.57
N ILE A 345 -14.52 -1.46 8.85
CA ILE A 345 -13.40 -1.84 9.75
C ILE A 345 -13.89 -1.98 11.19
N ARG A 346 -14.76 -1.08 11.65
CA ARG A 346 -15.34 -1.13 12.99
C ARG A 346 -16.21 -2.38 13.20
N ASP A 347 -17.04 -2.73 12.23
CA ASP A 347 -17.93 -3.89 12.30
C ASP A 347 -17.12 -5.19 12.38
N CYS A 348 -16.09 -5.31 11.55
CA CYS A 348 -15.15 -6.43 11.64
C CYS A 348 -14.47 -6.49 13.01
N TYR A 349 -13.98 -5.36 13.53
CA TYR A 349 -13.40 -5.26 14.87
C TYR A 349 -14.39 -5.71 15.96
N LEU A 350 -15.64 -5.23 15.92
CA LEU A 350 -16.66 -5.60 16.91
C LEU A 350 -17.03 -7.07 16.82
N ALA A 351 -17.08 -7.65 15.62
CA ALA A 351 -17.30 -9.09 15.44
C ALA A 351 -16.22 -9.92 16.13
N TRP A 352 -14.95 -9.55 15.95
CA TRP A 352 -13.84 -10.23 16.63
C TRP A 352 -13.83 -10.00 18.14
N GLN A 353 -14.22 -8.82 18.62
CA GLN A 353 -14.36 -8.57 20.08
C GLN A 353 -15.37 -9.51 20.74
N LYS A 354 -16.46 -9.84 20.07
CA LYS A 354 -17.49 -10.78 20.60
C LYS A 354 -16.97 -12.20 20.78
N THR A 355 -15.89 -12.59 20.14
CA THR A 355 -15.29 -13.94 20.33
C THR A 355 -14.61 -14.12 21.70
N GLY A 356 -14.48 -13.05 22.48
CA GLY A 356 -13.87 -13.06 23.83
C GLY A 356 -12.34 -13.28 23.82
N LYS A 357 -11.70 -13.27 22.66
CA LYS A 357 -10.25 -13.42 22.51
C LYS A 357 -9.65 -12.18 21.85
N PRO A 358 -9.45 -11.05 22.57
CA PRO A 358 -8.77 -9.90 22.02
C PRO A 358 -7.33 -10.28 21.71
N TYR A 359 -6.94 -10.18 20.45
CA TYR A 359 -5.58 -10.50 19.96
C TYR A 359 -4.56 -9.39 20.20
N GLY A 360 -4.87 -8.41 21.00
CA GLY A 360 -3.94 -7.33 21.33
C GLY A 360 -4.66 -6.18 22.03
N MET A 361 -3.90 -5.36 22.71
CA MET A 361 -4.36 -4.06 23.15
C MET A 361 -3.95 -3.05 22.08
N GLY A 362 -4.92 -2.32 21.52
CA GLY A 362 -4.66 -1.25 20.56
C GLY A 362 -3.59 -0.30 21.06
N ARG A 363 -2.70 0.12 20.16
CA ARG A 363 -1.70 1.13 20.47
C ARG A 363 -2.36 2.47 20.71
N LEU A 364 -2.01 3.08 21.83
CA LEU A 364 -2.33 4.48 22.05
C LEU A 364 -1.57 5.33 21.05
N SER A 365 -2.28 6.19 20.37
CA SER A 365 -1.66 7.31 19.67
C SER A 365 -1.08 8.29 20.70
N HIS A 366 0.04 8.91 20.35
CA HIS A 366 0.63 9.96 21.18
C HIS A 366 -0.27 11.20 21.35
N SER A 367 -1.32 11.34 20.53
CA SER A 367 -2.23 12.50 20.52
C SER A 367 -3.54 12.31 21.28
N LEU A 368 -3.88 11.07 21.69
CA LEU A 368 -5.12 10.76 22.39
C LEU A 368 -4.89 9.96 23.65
N SER A 369 -5.57 10.33 24.74
CA SER A 369 -5.61 9.48 25.92
C SER A 369 -6.42 8.21 25.63
N LYS A 370 -6.03 7.08 26.26
CA LYS A 370 -6.76 5.80 26.18
C LYS A 370 -8.25 5.96 26.49
N LYS A 371 -8.56 6.75 27.53
CA LYS A 371 -9.92 7.03 27.97
C LYS A 371 -10.74 7.78 26.90
N HIS A 372 -10.11 8.71 26.17
CA HIS A 372 -10.80 9.45 25.11
C HIS A 372 -11.07 8.53 23.90
N LEU A 373 -10.09 7.75 23.48
CA LEU A 373 -10.23 6.81 22.37
C LEU A 373 -11.30 5.74 22.67
N GLN A 374 -11.31 5.19 23.90
CA GLN A 374 -12.34 4.24 24.32
C GLN A 374 -13.76 4.84 24.23
N LYS A 375 -13.93 6.13 24.58
CA LYS A 375 -15.20 6.82 24.44
C LYS A 375 -15.63 6.97 22.97
N ILE A 376 -14.68 7.23 22.06
CA ILE A 376 -14.96 7.34 20.61
C ILE A 376 -15.39 5.99 20.05
N ILE A 377 -14.67 4.92 20.40
CA ILE A 377 -14.93 3.55 19.90
C ILE A 377 -16.24 2.99 20.42
N ALA A 378 -16.62 3.32 21.67
CA ALA A 378 -17.87 2.88 22.28
C ALA A 378 -19.11 3.57 21.72
N LYS A 379 -18.97 4.65 20.93
CA LYS A 379 -20.12 5.30 20.29
C LYS A 379 -20.67 4.44 19.15
N PRO A 380 -21.97 4.34 19.01
CA PRO A 380 -22.63 3.58 17.95
C PRO A 380 -22.35 4.13 16.56
#